data_17b0bad3dc0c2b98cbc64ca41d064603
#
_entry.id   17b0bad3dc0c2b98cbc64ca41d064603
#
_cell.length_a   1.000
_cell.length_b   1.000
_cell.length_c   1.000
_cell.angle_alpha   90.00
_cell.angle_beta   90.00
_cell.angle_gamma   90.00
#
_symmetry.space_group_name_H-M   'P 1'
#
loop_
_entity.id
_entity.type
_entity.pdbx_description
1 polymer ?
#
loop_
_entity_poly.entity_id
_entity_poly.type
_entity_poly.pdbx_seq_one_letter_code
_entity_poly.pdbx_strand_id
1 'polypeptide(L)'
;MDGIKIGLIGGSGLGEAMLRQTQGTRHEVDTPFGQPSDAITETEWAGLQVFFLSRHGPGHTFGPSQVPYRANLFALKKLGVTHVIASGAVGSLREGFKPRDLVIPDQLIDKTFRRPGTFFERTAVHVELSEPFCPVLRRTLLEVAREGSTFGVQGSGKNERGNGGGEAEPVAEASPASPEPRTLSPEPYAVHDRGCYVCMEGPAFSTRAESLMHRLWGGDLIGMTAMPEAKLAREAEMSYALVALVTDYDCWRRPSAAAGAQAEAPATPLDPYTLLKEIVANLNAATENAIGLIRRTVQRIAERGEELGLAGAPAREALRMAIWSDKSRIPPDEVERLGPLWMKYFER
;
A
#
# COMPACT_ATOMS: atom_id res chain seq x y z
N MET A 1 17.01 2.79 -20.62
CA MET A 1 15.91 2.84 -19.59
C MET A 1 15.24 4.22 -19.55
N ASP A 2 15.24 4.91 -20.67
CA ASP A 2 14.59 6.21 -20.79
C ASP A 2 13.08 6.05 -20.61
N GLY A 3 12.57 6.57 -19.52
CA GLY A 3 11.15 6.68 -19.28
C GLY A 3 10.57 6.01 -18.00
N ILE A 4 11.34 5.25 -17.23
CA ILE A 4 10.86 4.73 -15.93
C ILE A 4 11.29 5.66 -14.80
N LYS A 5 10.31 6.31 -14.16
CA LYS A 5 10.50 7.11 -12.95
C LYS A 5 9.58 6.55 -11.85
N ILE A 6 10.12 6.35 -10.66
CA ILE A 6 9.42 5.70 -9.56
C ILE A 6 8.93 6.73 -8.56
N GLY A 7 7.64 6.75 -8.29
CA GLY A 7 7.05 7.46 -7.16
C GLY A 7 6.91 6.53 -5.96
N LEU A 8 7.32 6.97 -4.79
CA LEU A 8 7.11 6.26 -3.54
C LEU A 8 6.21 7.09 -2.64
N ILE A 9 5.00 6.58 -2.34
CA ILE A 9 4.07 7.25 -1.44
C ILE A 9 4.10 6.54 -0.09
N GLY A 10 4.74 7.19 0.88
CA GLY A 10 4.85 6.67 2.24
C GLY A 10 3.60 6.97 3.08
N GLY A 11 2.96 5.93 3.62
CA GLY A 11 1.95 6.05 4.68
C GLY A 11 2.59 6.18 6.06
N SER A 12 1.79 5.86 7.11
CA SER A 12 2.25 5.88 8.50
C SER A 12 3.53 5.06 8.68
N GLY A 13 4.54 5.66 9.30
CA GLY A 13 5.84 5.06 9.55
C GLY A 13 6.81 5.14 8.36
N LEU A 14 6.45 4.63 7.19
CA LEU A 14 7.38 4.51 6.05
C LEU A 14 7.77 5.87 5.47
N GLY A 15 6.83 6.81 5.35
CA GLY A 15 7.12 8.14 4.78
C GLY A 15 8.23 8.86 5.56
N GLU A 16 8.12 8.94 6.88
CA GLU A 16 9.14 9.57 7.72
C GLU A 16 10.46 8.79 7.77
N ALA A 17 10.38 7.45 7.87
CA ALA A 17 11.58 6.61 7.92
C ALA A 17 12.43 6.75 6.65
N MET A 18 11.78 6.81 5.50
CA MET A 18 12.47 6.98 4.23
C MET A 18 13.01 8.41 4.03
N LEU A 19 12.24 9.43 4.37
CA LEU A 19 12.69 10.83 4.27
C LEU A 19 13.91 11.11 5.15
N ARG A 20 13.99 10.53 6.36
CA ARG A 20 15.17 10.67 7.23
C ARG A 20 16.44 10.06 6.63
N GLN A 21 16.32 9.05 5.79
CA GLN A 21 17.42 8.33 5.16
C GLN A 21 17.74 8.82 3.76
N THR A 22 16.93 9.72 3.20
CA THR A 22 17.04 10.16 1.80
C THR A 22 17.47 11.61 1.74
N GLN A 23 18.65 11.85 1.14
CA GLN A 23 19.06 13.17 0.68
C GLN A 23 18.62 13.34 -0.77
N GLY A 24 18.12 14.52 -1.13
CA GLY A 24 17.64 14.76 -2.49
C GLY A 24 17.16 16.19 -2.71
N THR A 25 16.73 16.46 -3.93
CA THR A 25 16.16 17.76 -4.31
C THR A 25 14.69 17.80 -3.93
N ARG A 26 14.26 18.86 -3.24
CA ARG A 26 12.85 19.08 -2.88
C ARG A 26 12.15 19.87 -3.96
N HIS A 27 10.99 19.38 -4.40
CA HIS A 27 10.13 20.01 -5.39
C HIS A 27 8.83 20.47 -4.74
N GLU A 28 8.62 21.78 -4.72
CA GLU A 28 7.31 22.38 -4.45
C GLU A 28 6.55 22.43 -5.79
N VAL A 29 5.44 21.69 -5.89
CA VAL A 29 4.73 21.51 -7.14
C VAL A 29 3.33 22.08 -7.06
N ASP A 30 3.07 23.18 -7.76
CA ASP A 30 1.73 23.71 -7.91
C ASP A 30 0.87 22.82 -8.79
N THR A 31 -0.37 22.56 -8.33
CA THR A 31 -1.35 21.76 -9.07
C THR A 31 -2.71 22.46 -9.15
N PRO A 32 -3.54 22.12 -10.15
CA PRO A 32 -4.90 22.64 -10.23
C PRO A 32 -5.81 22.19 -9.07
N PHE A 33 -5.31 21.34 -8.21
CA PHE A 33 -6.04 20.75 -7.07
C PHE A 33 -5.50 21.21 -5.72
N GLY A 34 -4.69 22.26 -5.71
CA GLY A 34 -3.98 22.77 -4.54
C GLY A 34 -2.59 22.15 -4.35
N GLN A 35 -2.04 22.35 -3.17
CA GLN A 35 -0.71 21.83 -2.84
C GLN A 35 -0.76 20.33 -2.49
N PRO A 36 0.27 19.54 -2.85
CA PRO A 36 0.47 18.21 -2.32
C PRO A 36 0.60 18.19 -0.80
N SER A 37 0.49 17.02 -0.21
CA SER A 37 0.61 16.83 1.24
C SER A 37 1.98 17.20 1.81
N ASP A 38 3.02 17.16 0.99
CA ASP A 38 4.40 17.57 1.30
C ASP A 38 5.13 17.92 0.00
N ALA A 39 6.27 18.60 0.11
CA ALA A 39 7.21 18.72 -1.00
C ALA A 39 7.71 17.33 -1.42
N ILE A 40 7.79 17.11 -2.73
CA ILE A 40 8.25 15.84 -3.27
C ILE A 40 9.77 15.83 -3.31
N THR A 41 10.39 14.85 -2.65
CA THR A 41 11.85 14.71 -2.61
C THR A 41 12.31 13.79 -3.75
N GLU A 42 13.07 14.33 -4.69
CA GLU A 42 13.71 13.57 -5.75
C GLU A 42 15.09 13.08 -5.31
N THR A 43 15.38 11.83 -5.56
CA THR A 43 16.68 11.19 -5.32
C THR A 43 16.97 10.16 -6.41
N GLU A 44 18.14 9.55 -6.34
CA GLU A 44 18.52 8.47 -7.23
C GLU A 44 18.78 7.17 -6.45
N TRP A 45 18.16 6.08 -6.90
CA TRP A 45 18.45 4.73 -6.41
C TRP A 45 18.79 3.81 -7.56
N ALA A 46 19.96 3.20 -7.51
CA ALA A 46 20.45 2.28 -8.53
C ALA A 46 20.38 2.85 -9.98
N GLY A 47 20.59 4.17 -10.14
CA GLY A 47 20.52 4.84 -11.43
C GLY A 47 19.10 5.21 -11.90
N LEU A 48 18.06 4.99 -11.09
CA LEU A 48 16.69 5.44 -11.37
C LEU A 48 16.33 6.68 -10.56
N GLN A 49 15.58 7.60 -11.18
CA GLN A 49 14.95 8.71 -10.47
C GLN A 49 13.82 8.20 -9.61
N VAL A 50 13.88 8.52 -8.31
CA VAL A 50 12.90 8.13 -7.30
C VAL A 50 12.34 9.37 -6.62
N PHE A 51 11.03 9.48 -6.56
CA PHE A 51 10.29 10.62 -6.02
C PHE A 51 9.53 10.21 -4.78
N PHE A 52 9.89 10.76 -3.62
CA PHE A 52 9.25 10.49 -2.34
C PHE A 52 8.19 11.50 -2.00
N LEU A 53 7.03 11.01 -1.58
CA LEU A 53 5.94 11.82 -1.04
C LEU A 53 5.43 11.25 0.27
N SER A 54 5.39 12.07 1.33
CA SER A 54 4.72 11.75 2.59
C SER A 54 3.22 11.97 2.42
N ARG A 55 2.43 10.87 2.42
CA ARG A 55 0.97 10.95 2.19
C ARG A 55 0.25 11.82 3.20
N HIS A 56 0.65 11.74 4.45
CA HIS A 56 -0.02 12.44 5.54
C HIS A 56 0.64 13.78 5.92
N GLY A 57 1.62 14.21 5.12
CA GLY A 57 2.38 15.43 5.37
C GLY A 57 3.35 15.34 6.54
N PRO A 58 4.13 16.41 6.79
CA PRO A 58 5.06 16.46 7.90
C PRO A 58 4.32 16.33 9.24
N GLY A 59 4.84 15.46 10.12
CA GLY A 59 4.21 15.21 11.42
C GLY A 59 2.82 14.58 11.36
N HIS A 60 2.47 13.92 10.24
CA HIS A 60 1.20 13.22 10.07
C HIS A 60 -0.05 14.11 10.27
N THR A 61 -0.03 15.31 9.68
CA THR A 61 -1.06 16.35 9.91
C THR A 61 -2.35 16.12 9.13
N PHE A 62 -2.33 15.34 8.04
CA PHE A 62 -3.51 15.02 7.25
C PHE A 62 -4.11 13.69 7.67
N GLY A 63 -5.35 13.70 8.15
CA GLY A 63 -6.14 12.49 8.31
C GLY A 63 -6.50 11.87 6.95
N PRO A 64 -6.97 10.62 6.91
CA PRO A 64 -7.20 9.89 5.65
C PRO A 64 -8.12 10.60 4.65
N SER A 65 -9.16 11.29 5.13
CA SER A 65 -10.11 12.02 4.29
C SER A 65 -9.64 13.41 3.89
N GLN A 66 -8.61 13.95 4.54
CA GLN A 66 -8.03 15.27 4.29
C GLN A 66 -6.80 15.23 3.37
N VAL A 67 -6.23 14.04 3.14
CA VAL A 67 -5.09 13.88 2.21
C VAL A 67 -5.46 14.45 0.85
N PRO A 68 -4.66 15.37 0.27
CA PRO A 68 -4.93 15.97 -1.04
C PRO A 68 -4.54 15.01 -2.18
N TYR A 69 -5.23 13.87 -2.29
CA TYR A 69 -4.89 12.79 -3.23
C TYR A 69 -4.74 13.26 -4.67
N ARG A 70 -5.64 14.15 -5.14
CA ARG A 70 -5.53 14.68 -6.50
C ARG A 70 -4.26 15.49 -6.69
N ALA A 71 -3.94 16.39 -5.76
CA ALA A 71 -2.71 17.15 -5.84
C ALA A 71 -1.47 16.24 -5.79
N ASN A 72 -1.47 15.24 -4.91
CA ASN A 72 -0.39 14.28 -4.77
C ASN A 72 -0.08 13.53 -6.07
N LEU A 73 -1.09 12.89 -6.65
CA LEU A 73 -0.92 12.08 -7.86
C LEU A 73 -0.65 12.96 -9.09
N PHE A 74 -1.27 14.14 -9.17
CA PHE A 74 -1.02 15.09 -10.25
C PHE A 74 0.42 15.63 -10.21
N ALA A 75 0.93 15.98 -9.04
CA ALA A 75 2.30 16.46 -8.87
C ALA A 75 3.33 15.41 -9.26
N LEU A 76 3.15 14.16 -8.83
CA LEU A 76 4.00 13.06 -9.26
C LEU A 76 3.97 12.88 -10.78
N LYS A 77 2.78 12.93 -11.40
CA LYS A 77 2.64 12.87 -12.85
C LYS A 77 3.35 14.03 -13.56
N LYS A 78 3.22 15.24 -13.03
CA LYS A 78 3.88 16.47 -13.57
C LYS A 78 5.40 16.36 -13.53
N LEU A 79 5.98 15.69 -12.52
CA LEU A 79 7.41 15.37 -12.42
C LEU A 79 7.84 14.20 -13.34
N GLY A 80 6.89 13.60 -14.05
CA GLY A 80 7.13 12.53 -15.01
C GLY A 80 7.16 11.12 -14.39
N VAL A 81 6.67 10.95 -13.16
CA VAL A 81 6.52 9.63 -12.53
C VAL A 81 5.64 8.74 -13.38
N THR A 82 6.08 7.50 -13.56
CA THR A 82 5.42 6.49 -14.40
C THR A 82 4.91 5.31 -13.60
N HIS A 83 5.55 5.01 -12.47
CA HIS A 83 5.23 3.88 -11.61
C HIS A 83 5.19 4.34 -10.17
N VAL A 84 4.17 3.96 -9.45
CA VAL A 84 3.97 4.32 -8.04
C VAL A 84 3.95 3.05 -7.19
N ILE A 85 4.82 2.99 -6.21
CA ILE A 85 4.76 2.01 -5.12
C ILE A 85 4.31 2.77 -3.87
N ALA A 86 3.13 2.45 -3.38
CA ALA A 86 2.59 3.02 -2.16
C ALA A 86 2.74 2.06 -0.99
N SER A 87 2.72 2.58 0.22
CA SER A 87 2.62 1.77 1.43
C SER A 87 1.50 2.25 2.34
N GLY A 88 0.99 1.36 3.17
CA GLY A 88 -0.02 1.70 4.16
C GLY A 88 -0.17 0.64 5.24
N ALA A 89 -0.36 1.10 6.49
CA ALA A 89 -0.73 0.25 7.59
C ALA A 89 -2.15 -0.30 7.39
N VAL A 90 -2.37 -1.56 7.72
CA VAL A 90 -3.66 -2.25 7.56
C VAL A 90 -3.95 -3.18 8.73
N GLY A 91 -5.21 -3.30 9.09
CA GLY A 91 -5.70 -4.40 9.90
C GLY A 91 -5.92 -5.64 9.02
N SER A 92 -5.65 -6.82 9.55
CA SER A 92 -5.94 -8.09 8.90
C SER A 92 -7.37 -8.54 9.17
N LEU A 93 -8.07 -8.93 8.14
CA LEU A 93 -9.38 -9.58 8.19
C LEU A 93 -9.27 -11.12 8.06
N ARG A 94 -8.06 -11.66 8.01
CA ARG A 94 -7.75 -13.11 7.90
C ARG A 94 -6.79 -13.56 8.99
N GLU A 95 -6.96 -14.75 9.50
CA GLU A 95 -6.02 -15.32 10.48
C GLU A 95 -4.62 -15.59 9.89
N GLY A 96 -4.57 -15.92 8.60
CA GLY A 96 -3.32 -16.23 7.89
C GLY A 96 -2.45 -15.01 7.60
N PHE A 97 -2.98 -13.79 7.66
CA PHE A 97 -2.21 -12.56 7.50
C PHE A 97 -1.86 -12.00 8.87
N LYS A 98 -0.67 -12.32 9.34
CA LYS A 98 -0.24 -12.02 10.70
C LYS A 98 0.30 -10.59 10.83
N PRO A 99 0.19 -9.96 12.00
CA PRO A 99 0.94 -8.73 12.27
C PRO A 99 2.42 -8.88 11.89
N ARG A 100 3.00 -7.84 11.28
CA ARG A 100 4.32 -7.73 10.66
C ARG A 100 4.46 -8.35 9.28
N ASP A 101 3.49 -9.16 8.80
CA ASP A 101 3.49 -9.62 7.41
C ASP A 101 3.28 -8.44 6.44
N LEU A 102 3.75 -8.63 5.21
CA LEU A 102 3.46 -7.75 4.09
C LEU A 102 2.46 -8.43 3.15
N VAL A 103 1.54 -7.66 2.61
CA VAL A 103 0.62 -8.15 1.58
C VAL A 103 0.75 -7.25 0.34
N ILE A 104 0.84 -7.86 -0.83
CA ILE A 104 0.79 -7.17 -2.12
C ILE A 104 -0.61 -7.40 -2.70
N PRO A 105 -1.61 -6.55 -2.38
CA PRO A 105 -3.01 -6.80 -2.72
C PRO A 105 -3.21 -6.81 -4.23
N ASP A 106 -4.18 -7.58 -4.68
CA ASP A 106 -4.60 -7.68 -6.09
C ASP A 106 -5.98 -7.08 -6.32
N GLN A 107 -6.80 -6.98 -5.29
CA GLN A 107 -8.15 -6.43 -5.38
C GLN A 107 -8.45 -5.42 -4.28
N LEU A 108 -9.47 -4.62 -4.49
CA LEU A 108 -9.94 -3.67 -3.50
C LEU A 108 -11.46 -3.46 -3.55
N ILE A 109 -12.04 -3.12 -2.40
CA ILE A 109 -13.41 -2.66 -2.23
C ILE A 109 -13.37 -1.22 -1.73
N ASP A 110 -13.95 -0.29 -2.48
CA ASP A 110 -14.00 1.13 -2.13
C ASP A 110 -15.24 1.45 -1.29
N LYS A 111 -15.04 1.83 -0.03
CA LYS A 111 -16.06 2.36 0.87
C LYS A 111 -15.83 3.83 1.23
N THR A 112 -15.01 4.53 0.48
CA THR A 112 -14.81 5.97 0.67
C THR A 112 -15.95 6.76 0.04
N PHE A 113 -16.37 7.87 0.67
CA PHE A 113 -17.54 8.63 0.22
C PHE A 113 -17.38 10.16 0.35
N ARG A 114 -16.29 10.64 0.94
CA ARG A 114 -16.04 12.08 1.16
C ARG A 114 -14.92 12.65 0.31
N ARG A 115 -14.23 11.81 -0.46
CA ARG A 115 -13.00 12.16 -1.17
C ARG A 115 -13.27 12.37 -2.65
N PRO A 116 -12.77 13.45 -3.29
CA PRO A 116 -12.79 13.57 -4.74
C PRO A 116 -11.99 12.40 -5.37
N GLY A 117 -12.68 11.57 -6.15
CA GLY A 117 -12.12 10.32 -6.72
C GLY A 117 -11.76 10.40 -8.20
N THR A 118 -11.77 11.59 -8.83
CA THR A 118 -11.42 11.80 -10.23
C THR A 118 -10.76 13.16 -10.45
N PHE A 119 -9.89 13.27 -11.46
CA PHE A 119 -9.38 14.54 -11.96
C PHE A 119 -10.36 15.23 -12.92
N PHE A 120 -11.25 14.45 -13.56
CA PHE A 120 -12.08 14.88 -14.69
C PHE A 120 -13.46 15.31 -14.21
N GLU A 121 -13.57 16.54 -13.69
CA GLU A 121 -14.84 17.08 -13.18
C GLU A 121 -15.74 17.69 -14.28
N ARG A 122 -15.15 18.05 -15.42
CA ARG A 122 -15.84 18.71 -16.54
C ARG A 122 -15.89 17.84 -17.81
N THR A 123 -15.54 16.58 -17.70
CA THR A 123 -15.39 15.66 -18.84
C THR A 123 -15.73 14.24 -18.41
N ALA A 124 -16.45 13.50 -19.24
CA ALA A 124 -16.75 12.09 -18.97
C ALA A 124 -15.53 11.23 -19.35
N VAL A 125 -14.83 10.73 -18.33
CA VAL A 125 -13.70 9.81 -18.48
C VAL A 125 -13.97 8.58 -17.62
N HIS A 126 -13.94 7.39 -18.24
CA HIS A 126 -14.25 6.12 -17.58
C HIS A 126 -13.09 5.15 -17.75
N VAL A 127 -12.13 5.23 -16.83
CA VAL A 127 -11.01 4.30 -16.83
C VAL A 127 -11.45 2.91 -16.35
N GLU A 128 -10.90 1.89 -16.97
CA GLU A 128 -11.07 0.52 -16.53
C GLU A 128 -10.35 0.29 -15.18
N LEU A 129 -10.96 -0.43 -14.24
CA LEU A 129 -10.45 -0.63 -12.89
C LEU A 129 -10.72 -2.06 -12.33
N SER A 130 -11.03 -3.05 -13.19
CA SER A 130 -11.22 -4.44 -12.74
C SER A 130 -9.93 -5.01 -12.12
N GLU A 131 -8.77 -4.57 -12.61
CA GLU A 131 -7.46 -4.84 -12.04
C GLU A 131 -6.87 -3.53 -11.49
N PRO A 132 -7.21 -3.14 -10.24
CA PRO A 132 -6.86 -1.82 -9.71
C PRO A 132 -5.35 -1.63 -9.48
N PHE A 133 -4.63 -2.72 -9.25
CA PHE A 133 -3.19 -2.73 -9.06
C PHE A 133 -2.47 -3.25 -10.30
N CYS A 134 -1.36 -2.60 -10.68
CA CYS A 134 -0.59 -2.99 -11.85
C CYS A 134 -0.03 -4.42 -11.73
N PRO A 135 -0.44 -5.36 -12.61
CA PRO A 135 -0.02 -6.76 -12.50
C PRO A 135 1.49 -6.93 -12.70
N VAL A 136 2.10 -6.10 -13.54
CA VAL A 136 3.55 -6.16 -13.81
C VAL A 136 4.34 -5.71 -12.58
N LEU A 137 3.98 -4.56 -11.98
CA LEU A 137 4.66 -4.03 -10.81
C LEU A 137 4.47 -4.95 -9.58
N ARG A 138 3.25 -5.50 -9.41
CA ARG A 138 2.97 -6.50 -8.37
C ARG A 138 3.84 -7.74 -8.53
N ARG A 139 3.90 -8.30 -9.75
CA ARG A 139 4.75 -9.47 -10.05
C ARG A 139 6.21 -9.20 -9.70
N THR A 140 6.74 -8.03 -10.05
CA THR A 140 8.12 -7.65 -9.74
C THR A 140 8.38 -7.60 -8.23
N LEU A 141 7.47 -7.01 -7.44
CA LEU A 141 7.54 -7.02 -5.98
C LEU A 141 7.58 -8.44 -5.41
N LEU A 142 6.74 -9.33 -5.93
CA LEU A 142 6.62 -10.72 -5.47
C LEU A 142 7.83 -11.58 -5.86
N GLU A 143 8.39 -11.38 -7.05
CA GLU A 143 9.62 -12.05 -7.48
C GLU A 143 10.79 -11.69 -6.55
N VAL A 144 10.96 -10.41 -6.26
CA VAL A 144 11.98 -9.92 -5.32
C VAL A 144 11.76 -10.46 -3.91
N ALA A 145 10.50 -10.56 -3.46
CA ALA A 145 10.18 -11.15 -2.16
C ALA A 145 10.59 -12.63 -2.09
N ARG A 146 10.36 -13.41 -3.16
CA ARG A 146 10.71 -14.85 -3.20
C ARG A 146 12.22 -15.12 -3.19
N GLU A 147 13.01 -14.24 -3.79
CA GLU A 147 14.45 -14.39 -3.89
C GLU A 147 15.20 -13.95 -2.61
N GLY A 148 14.58 -13.15 -1.77
CA GLY A 148 15.17 -12.77 -0.49
C GLY A 148 15.17 -13.94 0.49
N SER A 149 16.32 -14.46 0.88
CA SER A 149 16.51 -15.65 1.73
C SER A 149 15.87 -15.56 3.13
N THR A 150 15.27 -14.44 3.49
CA THR A 150 14.56 -14.17 4.75
C THR A 150 13.04 -14.22 4.60
N PHE A 151 12.50 -14.39 3.39
CA PHE A 151 11.07 -14.27 3.11
C PHE A 151 10.46 -15.62 2.71
N GLY A 152 9.52 -16.13 3.51
CA GLY A 152 8.61 -17.16 3.06
C GLY A 152 7.47 -16.52 2.28
N VAL A 153 7.40 -16.67 0.94
CA VAL A 153 6.18 -16.30 0.20
C VAL A 153 5.16 -17.41 0.37
N GLN A 154 4.07 -17.11 1.05
CA GLN A 154 2.92 -18.01 1.14
C GLN A 154 1.97 -17.75 -0.05
N GLY A 155 1.91 -18.70 -0.97
CA GLY A 155 0.84 -18.76 -1.96
C GLY A 155 -0.48 -19.14 -1.25
N SER A 156 -1.58 -18.45 -1.56
CA SER A 156 -2.90 -18.81 -1.05
C SER A 156 -3.39 -20.13 -1.68
N GLY A 157 -2.82 -21.25 -1.20
CA GLY A 157 -3.30 -22.59 -1.54
C GLY A 157 -4.73 -22.80 -1.04
N LYS A 158 -5.54 -23.49 -1.85
CA LYS A 158 -6.89 -23.93 -1.51
C LYS A 158 -6.85 -24.72 -0.19
N ASN A 159 -7.81 -24.44 0.69
CA ASN A 159 -8.07 -25.21 1.91
C ASN A 159 -8.22 -26.71 1.56
N GLU A 160 -7.22 -27.51 1.81
CA GLU A 160 -7.39 -28.95 2.00
C GLU A 160 -7.38 -29.25 3.50
N ARG A 161 -8.49 -29.80 3.98
CA ARG A 161 -8.62 -30.32 5.34
C ARG A 161 -7.76 -31.58 5.45
N GLY A 162 -6.65 -31.49 6.16
CA GLY A 162 -5.79 -32.62 6.53
C GLY A 162 -5.74 -32.80 8.03
N ASN A 163 -6.34 -33.86 8.49
CA ASN A 163 -6.28 -34.37 9.85
C ASN A 163 -4.94 -35.09 10.04
N GLY A 164 -4.16 -34.81 11.07
CA GLY A 164 -2.92 -35.53 11.34
C GLY A 164 -2.37 -35.23 12.74
N GLY A 165 -2.59 -36.15 13.65
CA GLY A 165 -2.03 -36.10 14.99
C GLY A 165 -0.51 -36.42 14.96
N GLY A 166 0.24 -35.74 15.81
CA GLY A 166 1.68 -35.95 16.06
C GLY A 166 1.99 -35.76 17.53
N GLU A 167 2.60 -36.77 18.11
CA GLU A 167 2.92 -36.95 19.51
C GLU A 167 3.96 -35.93 20.02
N ALA A 168 3.86 -35.58 21.30
CA ALA A 168 4.75 -34.65 22.00
C ALA A 168 5.95 -35.40 22.60
N GLU A 169 7.16 -34.91 22.34
CA GLU A 169 8.37 -35.33 23.07
C GLU A 169 8.70 -34.39 24.27
N PRO A 170 9.36 -34.87 25.32
CA PRO A 170 9.45 -34.18 26.61
C PRO A 170 10.56 -33.11 26.65
N VAL A 171 10.25 -32.02 27.35
CA VAL A 171 11.09 -30.83 27.56
C VAL A 171 12.11 -31.11 28.67
N ALA A 172 13.37 -30.84 28.39
CA ALA A 172 14.44 -30.81 29.39
C ALA A 172 14.54 -29.45 30.09
N GLU A 173 14.63 -29.46 31.42
CA GLU A 173 14.79 -28.27 32.25
C GLU A 173 16.18 -27.62 32.06
N ALA A 174 16.19 -26.30 31.79
CA ALA A 174 17.41 -25.50 31.74
C ALA A 174 17.38 -24.39 32.80
N SER A 175 18.49 -24.33 33.55
CA SER A 175 18.80 -23.36 34.61
C SER A 175 18.84 -21.90 34.11
N PRO A 176 18.60 -20.89 34.97
CA PRO A 176 18.53 -19.49 34.56
C PRO A 176 19.93 -18.87 34.41
N ALA A 177 20.28 -18.54 33.18
CA ALA A 177 21.43 -17.66 32.87
C ALA A 177 20.94 -16.21 32.68
N SER A 178 21.75 -15.27 33.17
CA SER A 178 21.50 -13.82 33.12
C SER A 178 21.26 -13.32 31.70
N PRO A 179 20.39 -12.32 31.50
CA PRO A 179 20.06 -11.84 30.13
C PRO A 179 21.17 -10.94 29.59
N GLU A 180 21.94 -11.45 28.66
CA GLU A 180 22.72 -10.62 27.75
C GLU A 180 21.75 -9.85 26.79
N PRO A 181 22.10 -8.65 26.31
CA PRO A 181 21.24 -7.91 25.39
C PRO A 181 21.08 -8.71 24.09
N ARG A 182 19.91 -9.31 23.90
CA ARG A 182 19.54 -9.99 22.66
C ARG A 182 19.58 -8.97 21.53
N THR A 183 20.54 -9.09 20.64
CA THR A 183 20.42 -8.62 19.27
C THR A 183 19.23 -9.37 18.66
N LEU A 184 18.09 -8.70 18.56
CA LEU A 184 16.88 -9.25 17.96
C LEU A 184 17.21 -9.54 16.49
N SER A 185 17.46 -10.79 16.16
CA SER A 185 17.31 -11.25 14.78
C SER A 185 15.89 -10.92 14.34
N PRO A 186 15.68 -10.29 13.18
CA PRO A 186 14.34 -9.97 12.73
C PRO A 186 13.52 -11.26 12.67
N GLU A 187 12.40 -11.31 13.40
CA GLU A 187 11.49 -12.44 13.32
C GLU A 187 11.06 -12.65 11.88
N PRO A 188 10.96 -13.89 11.40
CA PRO A 188 10.55 -14.17 10.03
C PRO A 188 9.14 -13.61 9.79
N TYR A 189 8.95 -12.87 8.70
CA TYR A 189 7.65 -12.38 8.25
C TYR A 189 7.33 -12.96 6.87
N ALA A 190 6.04 -13.07 6.56
CA ALA A 190 5.60 -13.53 5.25
C ALA A 190 5.29 -12.36 4.31
N VAL A 191 5.45 -12.58 3.00
CA VAL A 191 4.91 -11.71 1.95
C VAL A 191 3.83 -12.48 1.21
N HIS A 192 2.59 -11.99 1.31
CA HIS A 192 1.43 -12.62 0.69
C HIS A 192 1.21 -12.05 -0.72
N ASP A 193 0.90 -12.92 -1.67
CA ASP A 193 0.85 -12.59 -3.10
C ASP A 193 -0.49 -12.02 -3.57
N ARG A 194 -1.51 -12.03 -2.71
CA ARG A 194 -2.85 -11.48 -2.99
C ARG A 194 -3.59 -11.10 -1.73
N GLY A 195 -4.63 -10.32 -1.89
CA GLY A 195 -5.58 -9.96 -0.86
C GLY A 195 -6.50 -8.84 -1.32
N CYS A 196 -7.79 -8.93 -0.98
CA CYS A 196 -8.75 -7.88 -1.23
C CYS A 196 -8.66 -6.82 -0.11
N TYR A 197 -8.24 -5.61 -0.50
CA TYR A 197 -8.13 -4.46 0.40
C TYR A 197 -9.47 -3.73 0.49
N VAL A 198 -10.09 -3.69 1.65
CA VAL A 198 -11.25 -2.83 1.93
C VAL A 198 -10.75 -1.46 2.32
N CYS A 199 -11.10 -0.43 1.54
CA CYS A 199 -10.74 0.95 1.84
C CYS A 199 -11.90 1.66 2.53
N MET A 200 -11.81 1.84 3.84
CA MET A 200 -12.80 2.59 4.62
C MET A 200 -12.47 4.09 4.66
N GLU A 201 -13.48 4.90 4.97
CA GLU A 201 -13.31 6.36 5.04
C GLU A 201 -12.38 6.81 6.16
N GLY A 202 -12.51 6.24 7.35
CA GLY A 202 -11.85 6.74 8.54
C GLY A 202 -12.39 8.12 9.02
N PRO A 203 -11.74 8.81 9.96
CA PRO A 203 -10.55 8.37 10.70
C PRO A 203 -10.84 7.36 11.82
N ALA A 204 -12.12 7.13 12.17
CA ALA A 204 -12.47 6.10 13.14
C ALA A 204 -12.18 4.70 12.57
N PHE A 205 -11.70 3.81 13.43
CA PHE A 205 -11.56 2.40 13.08
C PHE A 205 -12.93 1.72 12.96
N SER A 206 -12.95 0.50 12.39
CA SER A 206 -14.17 -0.30 12.24
C SER A 206 -14.83 -0.58 13.59
N THR A 207 -16.16 -0.57 13.60
CA THR A 207 -16.88 -1.31 14.62
C THR A 207 -16.71 -2.80 14.37
N ARG A 208 -16.93 -3.62 15.38
CA ARG A 208 -16.87 -5.08 15.23
C ARG A 208 -17.87 -5.61 14.20
N ALA A 209 -19.07 -5.02 14.13
CA ALA A 209 -20.07 -5.40 13.14
C ALA A 209 -19.60 -5.10 11.71
N GLU A 210 -18.97 -3.94 11.48
CA GLU A 210 -18.36 -3.59 10.20
C GLU A 210 -17.21 -4.52 9.84
N SER A 211 -16.33 -4.84 10.78
CA SER A 211 -15.23 -5.76 10.56
C SER A 211 -15.73 -7.16 10.14
N LEU A 212 -16.74 -7.69 10.80
CA LEU A 212 -17.39 -8.96 10.42
C LEU A 212 -18.05 -8.87 9.04
N MET A 213 -18.71 -7.75 8.73
CA MET A 213 -19.32 -7.49 7.43
C MET A 213 -18.27 -7.47 6.32
N HIS A 214 -17.13 -6.78 6.52
CA HIS A 214 -16.06 -6.73 5.55
C HIS A 214 -15.46 -8.11 5.25
N ARG A 215 -15.35 -8.96 6.27
CA ARG A 215 -14.96 -10.38 6.11
C ARG A 215 -15.95 -11.16 5.24
N LEU A 216 -17.27 -10.96 5.47
CA LEU A 216 -18.32 -11.59 4.65
C LEU A 216 -18.29 -11.12 3.19
N TRP A 217 -17.89 -9.89 2.92
CA TRP A 217 -17.72 -9.37 1.56
C TRP A 217 -16.48 -9.92 0.85
N GLY A 218 -15.67 -10.72 1.49
CA GLY A 218 -14.44 -11.25 0.94
C GLY A 218 -13.23 -10.34 1.11
N GLY A 219 -13.32 -9.33 2.01
CA GLY A 219 -12.17 -8.52 2.39
C GLY A 219 -11.13 -9.35 3.14
N ASP A 220 -9.87 -9.08 2.84
CA ASP A 220 -8.72 -9.71 3.49
C ASP A 220 -7.94 -8.72 4.36
N LEU A 221 -7.96 -7.45 3.99
CA LEU A 221 -7.30 -6.33 4.65
C LEU A 221 -8.28 -5.17 4.82
N ILE A 222 -8.07 -4.38 5.85
CA ILE A 222 -8.79 -3.12 6.08
C ILE A 222 -7.81 -1.97 6.24
N GLY A 223 -8.00 -0.89 5.50
CA GLY A 223 -7.18 0.30 5.60
C GLY A 223 -7.93 1.52 5.10
N MET A 224 -7.26 2.67 5.01
CA MET A 224 -7.95 3.95 4.81
C MET A 224 -7.45 4.74 3.59
N THR A 225 -6.42 4.29 2.86
CA THR A 225 -5.69 5.21 1.96
C THR A 225 -5.50 4.72 0.52
N ALA A 226 -5.77 3.45 0.22
CA ALA A 226 -5.64 2.93 -1.15
C ALA A 226 -6.60 3.60 -2.15
N MET A 227 -7.73 4.12 -1.66
CA MET A 227 -8.69 4.88 -2.44
C MET A 227 -8.82 6.31 -1.93
N PRO A 228 -8.87 7.29 -2.82
CA PRO A 228 -8.93 7.22 -4.28
C PRO A 228 -7.56 7.11 -4.98
N GLU A 229 -6.46 6.84 -4.25
CA GLU A 229 -5.09 6.86 -4.77
C GLU A 229 -4.93 5.94 -5.99
N ALA A 230 -5.43 4.70 -5.94
CA ALA A 230 -5.35 3.75 -7.04
C ALA A 230 -6.16 4.21 -8.29
N LYS A 231 -7.36 4.76 -8.10
CA LYS A 231 -8.16 5.36 -9.20
C LYS A 231 -7.42 6.50 -9.89
N LEU A 232 -6.93 7.44 -9.09
CA LEU A 232 -6.24 8.62 -9.59
C LEU A 232 -4.94 8.24 -10.30
N ALA A 233 -4.20 7.25 -9.79
CA ALA A 233 -3.04 6.71 -10.48
C ALA A 233 -3.42 6.13 -11.86
N ARG A 234 -4.55 5.41 -11.97
CA ARG A 234 -5.06 4.89 -13.24
C ARG A 234 -5.44 6.01 -14.20
N GLU A 235 -6.16 7.04 -13.74
CA GLU A 235 -6.50 8.22 -14.53
C GLU A 235 -5.25 9.03 -14.96
N ALA A 236 -4.19 9.00 -14.17
CA ALA A 236 -2.92 9.63 -14.51
C ALA A 236 -2.01 8.72 -15.37
N GLU A 237 -2.48 7.56 -15.78
CA GLU A 237 -1.70 6.58 -16.53
C GLU A 237 -0.38 6.20 -15.84
N MET A 238 -0.41 6.10 -14.52
CA MET A 238 0.68 5.61 -13.70
C MET A 238 0.39 4.18 -13.24
N SER A 239 1.35 3.28 -13.40
CA SER A 239 1.29 1.94 -12.83
C SER A 239 1.34 2.03 -11.31
N TYR A 240 0.38 1.44 -10.61
CA TYR A 240 0.25 1.55 -9.16
C TYR A 240 0.27 0.18 -8.49
N ALA A 241 1.06 0.04 -7.44
CA ALA A 241 1.04 -1.11 -6.55
C ALA A 241 1.12 -0.67 -5.09
N LEU A 242 0.54 -1.46 -4.20
CA LEU A 242 0.53 -1.21 -2.76
C LEU A 242 1.31 -2.31 -2.02
N VAL A 243 2.15 -1.91 -1.07
CA VAL A 243 2.71 -2.77 -0.04
C VAL A 243 1.95 -2.50 1.24
N ALA A 244 1.05 -3.40 1.60
CA ALA A 244 0.24 -3.31 2.81
C ALA A 244 1.00 -3.92 3.99
N LEU A 245 1.12 -3.15 5.08
CA LEU A 245 1.83 -3.51 6.30
C LEU A 245 0.82 -3.95 7.34
N VAL A 246 0.76 -5.24 7.65
CA VAL A 246 -0.19 -5.76 8.63
C VAL A 246 0.25 -5.38 10.04
N THR A 247 -0.59 -4.62 10.75
CA THR A 247 -0.30 -4.14 12.11
C THR A 247 -1.04 -4.91 13.19
N ASP A 248 -2.24 -5.39 12.89
CA ASP A 248 -3.16 -6.02 13.83
C ASP A 248 -4.21 -6.88 13.10
N TYR A 249 -5.14 -7.49 13.86
CA TYR A 249 -6.24 -8.30 13.31
C TYR A 249 -7.58 -7.55 13.25
N ASP A 250 -7.57 -6.22 13.16
CA ASP A 250 -8.79 -5.43 13.30
C ASP A 250 -9.62 -5.87 14.54
N CYS A 251 -10.88 -5.50 14.64
CA CYS A 251 -11.69 -5.79 15.83
C CYS A 251 -12.58 -7.05 15.72
N TRP A 252 -12.46 -7.85 14.65
CA TRP A 252 -13.25 -9.08 14.49
C TRP A 252 -12.77 -10.22 15.40
N ARG A 253 -11.46 -10.29 15.66
CA ARG A 253 -10.85 -11.31 16.50
C ARG A 253 -11.05 -10.96 17.97
N ARG A 254 -11.68 -11.86 18.72
CA ARG A 254 -11.70 -11.73 20.17
C ARG A 254 -10.33 -12.13 20.72
N PRO A 255 -9.78 -11.42 21.71
CA PRO A 255 -8.65 -11.95 22.46
C PRO A 255 -9.07 -13.33 22.99
N SER A 256 -8.29 -14.38 22.72
CA SER A 256 -8.54 -15.68 23.34
C SER A 256 -8.30 -15.51 24.83
N ALA A 257 -9.24 -15.92 25.67
CA ALA A 257 -8.93 -16.19 27.05
C ALA A 257 -7.74 -17.16 27.07
N ALA A 258 -6.77 -16.93 27.96
CA ALA A 258 -5.61 -17.79 28.11
C ALA A 258 -6.05 -19.26 28.09
N ALA A 259 -5.30 -20.12 27.41
CA ALA A 259 -5.63 -21.53 27.26
C ALA A 259 -5.91 -22.15 28.65
N GLY A 260 -7.19 -22.48 28.91
CA GLY A 260 -7.63 -23.01 30.20
C GLY A 260 -8.82 -22.30 30.85
N ALA A 261 -9.23 -21.11 30.37
CA ALA A 261 -10.44 -20.44 30.85
C ALA A 261 -11.68 -20.97 30.12
N GLN A 262 -12.70 -21.42 30.88
CA GLN A 262 -13.96 -21.87 30.35
C GLN A 262 -14.63 -20.76 29.52
N ALA A 263 -15.29 -21.14 28.41
CA ALA A 263 -15.81 -20.29 27.35
C ALA A 263 -16.88 -19.25 27.76
N GLU A 264 -17.18 -19.07 29.02
CA GLU A 264 -18.28 -18.25 29.55
C GLU A 264 -17.85 -16.91 30.18
N ALA A 265 -16.56 -16.65 30.38
CA ALA A 265 -16.16 -15.35 30.89
C ALA A 265 -16.10 -14.33 29.71
N PRO A 266 -16.72 -13.13 29.85
CA PRO A 266 -16.52 -12.07 28.86
C PRO A 266 -15.04 -11.77 28.81
N ALA A 267 -14.42 -11.97 27.61
CA ALA A 267 -13.01 -11.65 27.41
C ALA A 267 -12.79 -10.20 27.86
N THR A 268 -11.93 -9.99 28.86
CA THR A 268 -11.57 -8.64 29.30
C THR A 268 -11.00 -7.91 28.08
N PRO A 269 -11.53 -6.75 27.68
CA PRO A 269 -10.95 -5.99 26.59
C PRO A 269 -9.48 -5.74 26.89
N LEU A 270 -8.61 -5.97 25.91
CA LEU A 270 -7.22 -5.51 26.04
C LEU A 270 -7.24 -4.03 26.39
N ASP A 271 -6.41 -3.63 27.35
CA ASP A 271 -6.23 -2.23 27.65
C ASP A 271 -5.90 -1.48 26.36
N PRO A 272 -6.66 -0.43 25.98
CA PRO A 272 -6.46 0.30 24.73
C PRO A 272 -5.03 0.80 24.53
N TYR A 273 -4.34 1.11 25.63
CA TYR A 273 -2.95 1.55 25.59
C TYR A 273 -1.96 0.44 25.21
N THR A 274 -2.19 -0.76 25.71
CA THR A 274 -1.43 -1.96 25.34
C THR A 274 -1.63 -2.31 23.88
N LEU A 275 -2.87 -2.29 23.38
CA LEU A 275 -3.19 -2.53 21.98
C LEU A 275 -2.49 -1.51 21.06
N LEU A 276 -2.53 -0.23 21.42
CA LEU A 276 -1.87 0.82 20.64
C LEU A 276 -0.35 0.61 20.56
N LYS A 277 0.28 0.24 21.67
CA LYS A 277 1.72 -0.08 21.70
C LYS A 277 2.08 -1.25 20.79
N GLU A 278 1.27 -2.31 20.79
CA GLU A 278 1.47 -3.46 19.90
C GLU A 278 1.33 -3.06 18.43
N ILE A 279 0.31 -2.28 18.08
CA ILE A 279 0.11 -1.76 16.71
C ILE A 279 1.33 -0.95 16.25
N VAL A 280 1.84 -0.04 17.09
CA VAL A 280 3.02 0.78 16.76
C VAL A 280 4.28 -0.08 16.62
N ALA A 281 4.49 -1.06 17.49
CA ALA A 281 5.64 -1.96 17.41
C ALA A 281 5.60 -2.81 16.14
N ASN A 282 4.43 -3.36 15.79
CA ASN A 282 4.24 -4.13 14.56
C ASN A 282 4.41 -3.25 13.31
N LEU A 283 3.90 -2.00 13.34
CA LEU A 283 4.09 -1.05 12.26
C LEU A 283 5.57 -0.76 12.02
N ASN A 284 6.35 -0.51 13.06
CA ASN A 284 7.78 -0.24 12.93
C ASN A 284 8.52 -1.44 12.29
N ALA A 285 8.27 -2.65 12.78
CA ALA A 285 8.86 -3.86 12.22
C ALA A 285 8.47 -4.09 10.75
N ALA A 286 7.19 -3.96 10.43
CA ALA A 286 6.69 -4.08 9.06
C ALA A 286 7.24 -2.97 8.13
N THR A 287 7.50 -1.78 8.67
CA THR A 287 8.10 -0.66 7.93
C THR A 287 9.51 -0.99 7.47
N GLU A 288 10.37 -1.50 8.33
CA GLU A 288 11.73 -1.91 7.96
C GLU A 288 11.72 -3.01 6.88
N ASN A 289 10.82 -3.98 7.04
CA ASN A 289 10.62 -5.04 6.05
C ASN A 289 10.18 -4.49 4.68
N ALA A 290 9.22 -3.55 4.68
CA ALA A 290 8.72 -2.91 3.46
C ALA A 290 9.79 -2.07 2.77
N ILE A 291 10.60 -1.30 3.52
CA ILE A 291 11.73 -0.52 2.98
C ILE A 291 12.72 -1.45 2.27
N GLY A 292 13.08 -2.56 2.92
CA GLY A 292 13.98 -3.55 2.32
C GLY A 292 13.44 -4.15 1.02
N LEU A 293 12.14 -4.50 0.99
CA LEU A 293 11.48 -5.01 -0.21
C LEU A 293 11.44 -3.95 -1.33
N ILE A 294 11.01 -2.72 -1.03
CA ILE A 294 10.91 -1.63 -2.01
C ILE A 294 12.28 -1.30 -2.60
N ARG A 295 13.33 -1.17 -1.79
CA ARG A 295 14.68 -0.88 -2.26
C ARG A 295 15.19 -1.94 -3.25
N ARG A 296 15.05 -3.21 -2.91
CA ARG A 296 15.43 -4.31 -3.81
C ARG A 296 14.57 -4.34 -5.07
N THR A 297 13.30 -3.98 -4.97
CA THR A 297 12.41 -3.89 -6.14
C THR A 297 12.86 -2.76 -7.07
N VAL A 298 13.21 -1.58 -6.55
CA VAL A 298 13.76 -0.48 -7.37
C VAL A 298 15.08 -0.90 -8.02
N GLN A 299 15.96 -1.58 -7.29
CA GLN A 299 17.19 -2.13 -7.86
C GLN A 299 16.90 -3.13 -8.99
N ARG A 300 15.96 -4.07 -8.81
CA ARG A 300 15.53 -5.01 -9.84
C ARG A 300 14.97 -4.30 -11.08
N ILE A 301 14.20 -3.23 -10.89
CA ILE A 301 13.68 -2.41 -11.98
C ILE A 301 14.83 -1.71 -12.72
N ALA A 302 15.83 -1.21 -12.00
CA ALA A 302 17.01 -0.60 -12.61
C ALA A 302 17.80 -1.59 -13.47
N GLU A 303 17.97 -2.80 -13.00
CA GLU A 303 18.74 -3.85 -13.67
C GLU A 303 18.01 -4.45 -14.88
N ARG A 304 16.70 -4.63 -14.81
CA ARG A 304 15.91 -5.44 -15.75
C ARG A 304 14.58 -4.82 -16.19
N GLY A 305 14.41 -3.50 -16.07
CA GLY A 305 13.11 -2.84 -16.31
C GLY A 305 12.49 -3.11 -17.68
N GLU A 306 13.30 -3.22 -18.74
CA GLU A 306 12.82 -3.56 -20.09
C GLU A 306 12.27 -4.99 -20.16
N GLU A 307 12.99 -5.97 -19.62
CA GLU A 307 12.61 -7.37 -19.60
C GLU A 307 11.35 -7.61 -18.74
N LEU A 308 11.16 -6.80 -17.71
CA LEU A 308 9.97 -6.89 -16.85
C LEU A 308 8.68 -6.41 -17.54
N GLY A 309 8.79 -5.72 -18.67
CA GLY A 309 7.64 -5.21 -19.43
C GLY A 309 6.92 -4.03 -18.75
N LEU A 310 7.61 -3.29 -17.87
CA LEU A 310 7.03 -2.16 -17.14
C LEU A 310 6.57 -1.03 -18.06
N ALA A 311 7.33 -0.74 -19.11
CA ALA A 311 6.97 0.31 -20.08
C ALA A 311 5.64 0.04 -20.79
N GLY A 312 5.30 -1.24 -21.03
CA GLY A 312 4.05 -1.69 -21.65
C GLY A 312 2.94 -2.06 -20.65
N ALA A 313 3.06 -1.68 -19.37
CA ALA A 313 2.04 -1.99 -18.38
C ALA A 313 0.67 -1.38 -18.73
N PRO A 314 -0.45 -2.10 -18.53
CA PRO A 314 -1.79 -1.68 -19.01
C PRO A 314 -2.21 -0.28 -18.58
N ALA A 315 -1.82 0.16 -17.39
CA ALA A 315 -2.13 1.49 -16.89
C ALA A 315 -1.57 2.63 -17.76
N ARG A 316 -0.50 2.38 -18.53
CA ARG A 316 0.21 3.41 -19.32
C ARG A 316 -0.59 3.99 -20.49
N GLU A 317 -1.68 3.34 -20.88
CA GLU A 317 -2.60 3.76 -21.93
C GLU A 317 -4.06 3.79 -21.45
N ALA A 318 -4.30 3.93 -20.15
CA ALA A 318 -5.63 3.82 -19.56
C ALA A 318 -6.63 4.83 -20.12
N LEU A 319 -6.17 6.02 -20.57
CA LEU A 319 -7.03 7.06 -21.14
C LEU A 319 -7.32 6.87 -22.62
N ARG A 320 -6.62 5.99 -23.32
CA ARG A 320 -6.73 5.85 -24.79
C ARG A 320 -8.17 5.68 -25.29
N MET A 321 -8.96 4.87 -24.57
CA MET A 321 -10.38 4.60 -24.90
C MET A 321 -11.32 5.09 -23.80
N ALA A 322 -10.81 5.75 -22.77
CA ALA A 322 -11.58 6.15 -21.60
C ALA A 322 -12.25 7.54 -21.74
N ILE A 323 -11.76 8.39 -22.65
CA ILE A 323 -12.31 9.74 -22.88
C ILE A 323 -13.56 9.60 -23.75
N TRP A 324 -14.75 9.62 -23.13
CA TRP A 324 -16.03 9.44 -23.84
C TRP A 324 -16.66 10.75 -24.29
N SER A 325 -16.29 11.87 -23.67
CA SER A 325 -16.70 13.18 -24.15
C SER A 325 -16.20 13.44 -25.56
N ASP A 326 -17.04 14.09 -26.38
CA ASP A 326 -16.59 14.64 -27.65
C ASP A 326 -15.46 15.64 -27.42
N LYS A 327 -14.27 15.29 -27.90
CA LYS A 327 -13.04 16.09 -27.68
C LYS A 327 -13.15 17.51 -28.20
N SER A 328 -13.96 17.74 -29.25
CA SER A 328 -14.17 19.08 -29.80
C SER A 328 -15.00 19.99 -28.90
N ARG A 329 -15.71 19.42 -27.93
CA ARG A 329 -16.54 20.12 -26.94
C ARG A 329 -15.87 20.27 -25.57
N ILE A 330 -14.72 19.69 -25.37
CA ILE A 330 -13.96 19.87 -24.13
C ILE A 330 -13.37 21.29 -24.15
N PRO A 331 -13.62 22.11 -23.11
CA PRO A 331 -13.10 23.46 -23.07
C PRO A 331 -11.56 23.49 -23.14
N PRO A 332 -10.96 24.37 -23.97
CA PRO A 332 -9.49 24.44 -24.09
C PRO A 332 -8.77 24.68 -22.77
N ASP A 333 -9.34 25.48 -21.88
CA ASP A 333 -8.82 25.73 -20.54
C ASP A 333 -8.76 24.45 -19.68
N GLU A 334 -9.69 23.53 -19.86
CA GLU A 334 -9.69 22.24 -19.17
C GLU A 334 -8.64 21.31 -19.74
N VAL A 335 -8.44 21.32 -21.06
CA VAL A 335 -7.38 20.54 -21.72
C VAL A 335 -6.01 21.00 -21.21
N GLU A 336 -5.78 22.31 -21.13
CA GLU A 336 -4.54 22.89 -20.62
C GLU A 336 -4.36 22.62 -19.10
N ARG A 337 -5.41 22.83 -18.31
CA ARG A 337 -5.41 22.63 -16.86
C ARG A 337 -4.96 21.23 -16.45
N LEU A 338 -5.40 20.21 -17.20
CA LEU A 338 -5.08 18.81 -16.99
C LEU A 338 -3.99 18.27 -17.93
N GLY A 339 -3.28 19.14 -18.62
CA GLY A 339 -2.28 18.81 -19.65
C GLY A 339 -1.39 17.61 -19.32
N PRO A 340 -0.72 17.55 -18.16
CA PRO A 340 0.15 16.43 -17.79
C PRO A 340 -0.52 15.04 -17.83
N LEU A 341 -1.85 14.98 -17.70
CA LEU A 341 -2.60 13.73 -17.71
C LEU A 341 -2.90 13.25 -19.14
N TRP A 342 -3.27 14.13 -20.06
CA TRP A 342 -3.96 13.76 -21.30
C TRP A 342 -3.60 14.54 -22.56
N MET A 343 -2.71 15.55 -22.52
CA MET A 343 -2.38 16.40 -23.67
C MET A 343 -2.07 15.60 -24.93
N LYS A 344 -1.35 14.48 -24.81
CA LYS A 344 -1.03 13.58 -25.93
C LYS A 344 -2.23 13.04 -26.72
N TYR A 345 -3.46 13.16 -26.17
CA TYR A 345 -4.69 12.74 -26.82
C TYR A 345 -5.38 13.86 -27.60
N PHE A 346 -4.88 15.11 -27.50
CA PHE A 346 -5.40 16.31 -28.17
C PHE A 346 -4.38 16.89 -29.17
N GLU A 347 -3.12 16.53 -29.09
CA GLU A 347 -2.12 16.87 -30.10
C GLU A 347 -2.44 16.10 -31.39
N ARG A 348 -2.51 16.81 -32.53
CA ARG A 348 -2.75 16.26 -33.87
C ARG A 348 -1.46 15.85 -34.55
#